data_ef98f9732433cf7d18c531d73aad6045
#
_entry.id   ef98f9732433cf7d18c531d73aad6045
#
_cell.length_a   1.000
_cell.length_b   1.000
_cell.length_c   1.000
_cell.angle_alpha   90.00
_cell.angle_beta   90.00
_cell.angle_gamma   90.00
#
_symmetry.space_group_name_H-M   'P 1'
#
loop_
_entity.id
_entity.type
_entity.pdbx_description
1 polymer ?
#
loop_
_entity_poly.entity_id
_entity_poly.type
_entity_poly.pdbx_seq_one_letter_code
_entity_poly.pdbx_strand_id
1 'polypeptide(L)'
;MKTTEIKEQVLSGKYDALIEDLYADPSLLDYQKQRYAGALDKYQTLFGDDEVSIYSAAGRSEISGNHTDHQHGCVLAGSINLDAIGIVSKQDHVIKVISDDFDIKPIDLNDLDKKENEIGTSEALIRGVVSKLKELGYNVGGFKAFITSDVLMGAGLSSSAAFESIIGTIIDGLYNDMKIDMVTIAKVGQYAENVYFGKPCGLMDQCACAVGGLISIDFKDTSNPIVNSVNVDFSKYDHSLCIVDTKGSHADLTDAYGAVPQEMKEVAHYFGKEVLREVDEDEFYANIANLRTALNNDRAILRAIHFFNENRRVNTIVERLNKDDFEGFKTLIQESGNSSYKFLQNVYADFDYKNQAVSLGLAMSEMILKDHGVCRVHGGGFAGTIQAFVENSYVETYKEEVEKVFGKGSCHILKVRKLGGCKVID
;
A
#
# COMPACT_ATOMS: atom_id res chain seq x y z
N MET A 1 -13.03 -19.65 -19.52
CA MET A 1 -13.81 -19.22 -20.72
C MET A 1 -12.89 -18.55 -21.74
N LYS A 2 -13.31 -18.46 -23.03
CA LYS A 2 -12.55 -17.77 -24.07
C LYS A 2 -12.48 -16.26 -23.84
N THR A 3 -11.39 -15.59 -24.27
CA THR A 3 -11.25 -14.13 -24.13
C THR A 3 -12.40 -13.37 -24.79
N THR A 4 -12.81 -13.78 -25.98
CA THR A 4 -13.94 -13.17 -26.70
C THR A 4 -15.27 -13.30 -25.96
N GLU A 5 -15.53 -14.46 -25.35
CA GLU A 5 -16.74 -14.71 -24.58
C GLU A 5 -16.80 -13.87 -23.30
N ILE A 6 -15.68 -13.81 -22.54
CA ILE A 6 -15.63 -12.97 -21.33
C ILE A 6 -15.83 -11.51 -21.69
N LYS A 7 -15.21 -11.02 -22.77
CA LYS A 7 -15.36 -9.63 -23.22
C LYS A 7 -16.81 -9.28 -23.51
N GLU A 8 -17.53 -10.13 -24.26
CA GLU A 8 -18.94 -9.92 -24.53
C GLU A 8 -19.78 -9.88 -23.25
N GLN A 9 -19.50 -10.79 -22.31
CA GLN A 9 -20.19 -10.84 -21.02
C GLN A 9 -19.91 -9.62 -20.15
N VAL A 10 -18.69 -9.09 -20.12
CA VAL A 10 -18.34 -7.85 -19.42
C VAL A 10 -19.09 -6.67 -20.01
N LEU A 11 -19.03 -6.50 -21.33
CA LEU A 11 -19.67 -5.37 -22.00
C LEU A 11 -21.21 -5.43 -21.93
N SER A 12 -21.80 -6.63 -21.93
CA SER A 12 -23.26 -6.80 -21.80
C SER A 12 -23.79 -6.60 -20.37
N GLY A 13 -22.93 -6.39 -19.39
CA GLY A 13 -23.32 -6.11 -18.00
C GLY A 13 -23.49 -7.35 -17.11
N LYS A 14 -23.12 -8.54 -17.56
CA LYS A 14 -23.21 -9.76 -16.74
C LYS A 14 -22.44 -9.67 -15.43
N TYR A 15 -21.35 -8.91 -15.41
CA TYR A 15 -20.46 -8.77 -14.25
C TYR A 15 -20.57 -7.39 -13.58
N ASP A 16 -21.56 -6.57 -13.91
CA ASP A 16 -21.69 -5.20 -13.40
C ASP A 16 -21.72 -5.17 -11.86
N ALA A 17 -22.56 -5.98 -11.22
CA ALA A 17 -22.64 -6.05 -9.76
C ALA A 17 -21.33 -6.51 -9.08
N LEU A 18 -20.58 -7.42 -9.73
CA LEU A 18 -19.28 -7.87 -9.26
C LEU A 18 -18.24 -6.75 -9.34
N ILE A 19 -18.24 -6.01 -10.45
CA ILE A 19 -17.31 -4.90 -10.67
C ILE A 19 -17.62 -3.75 -9.70
N GLU A 20 -18.90 -3.39 -9.53
CA GLU A 20 -19.31 -2.37 -8.56
C GLU A 20 -18.88 -2.71 -7.12
N ASP A 21 -19.12 -3.96 -6.69
CA ASP A 21 -18.68 -4.39 -5.34
C ASP A 21 -17.15 -4.40 -5.21
N LEU A 22 -16.44 -4.82 -6.26
CA LEU A 22 -14.98 -4.90 -6.27
C LEU A 22 -14.33 -3.52 -6.13
N TYR A 23 -14.82 -2.51 -6.87
CA TYR A 23 -14.23 -1.16 -6.87
C TYR A 23 -14.88 -0.21 -5.86
N ALA A 24 -15.97 -0.62 -5.20
CA ALA A 24 -16.68 0.17 -4.19
C ALA A 24 -17.11 1.58 -4.65
N ASP A 25 -17.25 1.78 -5.98
CA ASP A 25 -17.63 3.04 -6.60
C ASP A 25 -18.41 2.79 -7.90
N PRO A 26 -19.76 2.91 -7.88
CA PRO A 26 -20.58 2.71 -9.08
C PRO A 26 -20.26 3.67 -10.24
N SER A 27 -19.69 4.85 -9.95
CA SER A 27 -19.31 5.81 -10.98
C SER A 27 -18.18 5.32 -11.89
N LEU A 28 -17.39 4.35 -11.40
CA LEU A 28 -16.29 3.74 -12.14
C LEU A 28 -16.71 2.56 -13.04
N LEU A 29 -17.99 2.12 -13.00
CA LEU A 29 -18.42 0.90 -13.69
C LEU A 29 -18.08 0.91 -15.17
N ASP A 30 -18.46 1.96 -15.89
CA ASP A 30 -18.22 2.05 -17.34
C ASP A 30 -16.71 2.09 -17.66
N TYR A 31 -15.94 2.81 -16.86
CA TYR A 31 -14.48 2.85 -17.00
C TYR A 31 -13.88 1.45 -16.81
N GLN A 32 -14.25 0.74 -15.76
CA GLN A 32 -13.71 -0.58 -15.48
C GLN A 32 -14.13 -1.61 -16.54
N LYS A 33 -15.38 -1.56 -17.03
CA LYS A 33 -15.81 -2.42 -18.14
C LYS A 33 -14.95 -2.22 -19.38
N GLN A 34 -14.65 -0.98 -19.74
CA GLN A 34 -13.77 -0.68 -20.89
C GLN A 34 -12.32 -1.13 -20.63
N ARG A 35 -11.83 -0.94 -19.41
CA ARG A 35 -10.48 -1.38 -19.01
C ARG A 35 -10.35 -2.91 -19.11
N TYR A 36 -11.32 -3.68 -18.59
CA TYR A 36 -11.33 -5.14 -18.69
C TYR A 36 -11.43 -5.60 -20.14
N ALA A 37 -12.32 -4.99 -20.92
CA ALA A 37 -12.46 -5.30 -22.34
C ALA A 37 -11.16 -5.01 -23.13
N GLY A 38 -10.53 -3.87 -22.87
CA GLY A 38 -9.23 -3.51 -23.46
C GLY A 38 -8.11 -4.47 -23.10
N ALA A 39 -8.05 -4.91 -21.82
CA ALA A 39 -7.07 -5.89 -21.36
C ALA A 39 -7.27 -7.26 -22.05
N LEU A 40 -8.53 -7.70 -22.24
CA LEU A 40 -8.86 -8.93 -22.98
C LEU A 40 -8.47 -8.83 -24.46
N ASP A 41 -8.70 -7.69 -25.12
CA ASP A 41 -8.26 -7.45 -26.50
C ASP A 41 -6.73 -7.50 -26.63
N LYS A 42 -6.05 -6.89 -25.67
CA LYS A 42 -4.58 -6.89 -25.65
C LYS A 42 -4.03 -8.31 -25.45
N TYR A 43 -4.60 -9.05 -24.48
CA TYR A 43 -4.23 -10.46 -24.29
C TYR A 43 -4.45 -11.28 -25.57
N GLN A 44 -5.63 -11.15 -26.20
CA GLN A 44 -5.95 -11.87 -27.43
C GLN A 44 -4.98 -11.54 -28.57
N THR A 45 -4.58 -10.28 -28.70
CA THR A 45 -3.59 -9.83 -29.70
C THR A 45 -2.22 -10.46 -29.46
N LEU A 46 -1.81 -10.62 -28.20
CA LEU A 46 -0.50 -11.14 -27.81
C LEU A 46 -0.42 -12.66 -27.84
N PHE A 47 -1.49 -13.36 -27.45
CA PHE A 47 -1.48 -14.79 -27.16
C PHE A 47 -2.55 -15.62 -27.89
N GLY A 48 -3.54 -14.95 -28.50
CA GLY A 48 -4.67 -15.61 -29.15
C GLY A 48 -5.89 -15.73 -28.24
N ASP A 49 -6.96 -16.36 -28.75
CA ASP A 49 -8.23 -16.55 -28.04
C ASP A 49 -8.16 -17.82 -27.16
N ASP A 50 -7.47 -17.71 -26.06
CA ASP A 50 -7.31 -18.78 -25.08
C ASP A 50 -8.46 -18.87 -24.07
N GLU A 51 -8.51 -19.97 -23.32
CA GLU A 51 -9.26 -20.03 -22.07
C GLU A 51 -8.49 -19.29 -20.98
N VAL A 52 -9.11 -18.24 -20.44
CA VAL A 52 -8.50 -17.35 -19.47
C VAL A 52 -9.32 -17.21 -18.21
N SER A 53 -8.65 -16.84 -17.13
CA SER A 53 -9.23 -16.30 -15.90
C SER A 53 -8.69 -14.91 -15.65
N ILE A 54 -9.46 -14.07 -14.95
CA ILE A 54 -9.07 -12.70 -14.59
C ILE A 54 -8.78 -12.61 -13.10
N TYR A 55 -7.63 -12.06 -12.76
CA TYR A 55 -7.19 -11.80 -11.39
C TYR A 55 -7.01 -10.31 -11.15
N SER A 56 -7.11 -9.90 -9.89
CA SER A 56 -6.87 -8.54 -9.47
C SER A 56 -6.12 -8.50 -8.13
N ALA A 57 -5.25 -7.51 -7.95
CA ALA A 57 -4.65 -7.20 -6.66
C ALA A 57 -4.64 -5.68 -6.45
N ALA A 58 -5.14 -5.25 -5.29
CA ALA A 58 -5.29 -3.85 -4.94
C ALA A 58 -3.95 -3.15 -4.69
N GLY A 59 -3.89 -1.83 -4.92
CA GLY A 59 -2.95 -0.95 -4.24
C GLY A 59 -3.36 -0.70 -2.79
N ARG A 60 -2.56 0.09 -2.06
CA ARG A 60 -2.86 0.36 -0.64
C ARG A 60 -2.66 1.83 -0.26
N SER A 61 -3.31 2.25 0.82
CA SER A 61 -3.02 3.48 1.54
C SER A 61 -2.70 3.19 3.00
N GLU A 62 -1.64 3.81 3.54
CA GLU A 62 -1.39 3.83 4.98
C GLU A 62 -2.40 4.79 5.64
N ILE A 63 -3.22 4.30 6.56
CA ILE A 63 -4.24 5.12 7.24
C ILE A 63 -3.66 5.77 8.50
N SER A 64 -2.90 5.02 9.30
CA SER A 64 -2.21 5.48 10.52
C SER A 64 -1.10 4.51 10.90
N GLY A 65 -0.20 4.93 11.78
CA GLY A 65 0.98 4.12 12.17
C GLY A 65 2.26 4.58 11.45
N ASN A 66 2.32 5.86 11.10
CA ASN A 66 3.40 6.42 10.31
C ASN A 66 4.77 6.16 10.95
N HIS A 67 5.65 5.43 10.25
CA HIS A 67 6.99 5.07 10.69
C HIS A 67 7.06 4.29 12.02
N THR A 68 6.02 3.51 12.36
CA THR A 68 6.09 2.64 13.55
C THR A 68 6.56 1.23 13.25
N ASP A 69 6.41 0.75 12.04
CA ASP A 69 6.68 -0.63 11.60
C ASP A 69 8.14 -1.04 11.81
N HIS A 70 9.11 -0.18 11.45
CA HIS A 70 10.54 -0.45 11.64
C HIS A 70 11.00 -0.41 13.13
N GLN A 71 10.09 -0.03 14.04
CA GLN A 71 10.27 -0.10 15.50
C GLN A 71 9.36 -1.16 16.13
N HIS A 72 8.88 -2.12 15.34
CA HIS A 72 7.98 -3.21 15.72
C HIS A 72 6.64 -2.71 16.28
N GLY A 73 6.16 -1.56 15.81
CA GLY A 73 4.89 -0.95 16.22
C GLY A 73 3.68 -1.48 15.46
N CYS A 74 2.56 -0.77 15.66
CA CYS A 74 1.29 -1.07 15.02
C CYS A 74 1.05 -0.11 13.85
N VAL A 75 0.43 -0.62 12.78
CA VAL A 75 -0.01 0.17 11.62
C VAL A 75 -1.46 -0.14 11.28
N LEU A 76 -2.14 0.81 10.65
CA LEU A 76 -3.46 0.65 10.05
C LEU A 76 -3.34 0.99 8.57
N ALA A 77 -3.70 0.06 7.71
CA ALA A 77 -3.62 0.24 6.26
C ALA A 77 -4.89 -0.27 5.58
N GLY A 78 -5.22 0.28 4.43
CA GLY A 78 -6.39 -0.12 3.65
C GLY A 78 -6.05 -0.40 2.20
N SER A 79 -6.68 -1.44 1.64
CA SER A 79 -6.71 -1.66 0.20
C SER A 79 -7.52 -0.56 -0.47
N ILE A 80 -7.08 -0.11 -1.64
CA ILE A 80 -7.75 0.93 -2.40
C ILE A 80 -8.34 0.37 -3.70
N ASN A 81 -9.25 1.11 -4.31
CA ASN A 81 -9.92 0.74 -5.55
C ASN A 81 -9.12 1.02 -6.83
N LEU A 82 -7.81 1.28 -6.70
CA LEU A 82 -6.85 1.16 -7.80
C LEU A 82 -6.15 -0.19 -7.68
N ASP A 83 -6.05 -0.91 -8.78
CA ASP A 83 -5.52 -2.26 -8.78
C ASP A 83 -4.66 -2.58 -10.01
N ALA A 84 -3.94 -3.69 -9.93
CA ALA A 84 -3.42 -4.40 -11.06
C ALA A 84 -4.41 -5.52 -11.45
N ILE A 85 -4.76 -5.63 -12.73
CA ILE A 85 -5.54 -6.74 -13.27
C ILE A 85 -4.68 -7.59 -14.21
N GLY A 86 -4.88 -8.91 -14.17
CA GLY A 86 -4.20 -9.86 -15.02
C GLY A 86 -5.17 -10.77 -15.76
N ILE A 87 -5.04 -10.82 -17.09
CA ILE A 87 -5.74 -11.78 -17.96
C ILE A 87 -4.76 -12.96 -18.14
N VAL A 88 -5.15 -14.16 -17.72
CA VAL A 88 -4.19 -15.25 -17.49
C VAL A 88 -4.68 -16.58 -18.05
N SER A 89 -3.80 -17.33 -18.70
CA SER A 89 -4.00 -18.73 -19.04
C SER A 89 -2.83 -19.60 -18.57
N LYS A 90 -3.10 -20.88 -18.29
CA LYS A 90 -2.05 -21.85 -17.97
C LYS A 90 -1.16 -22.12 -19.19
N GLN A 91 0.12 -22.39 -18.93
CA GLN A 91 1.04 -22.99 -19.89
C GLN A 91 2.09 -23.84 -19.16
N ASP A 92 2.88 -24.61 -19.92
CA ASP A 92 3.88 -25.50 -19.33
C ASP A 92 5.20 -24.77 -19.05
N HIS A 93 5.79 -25.06 -17.88
CA HIS A 93 7.18 -24.78 -17.46
C HIS A 93 7.72 -23.36 -17.57
N VAL A 94 6.97 -22.40 -18.13
CA VAL A 94 7.45 -21.02 -18.30
C VAL A 94 6.38 -20.03 -17.81
N ILE A 95 6.80 -18.98 -17.14
CA ILE A 95 5.96 -17.82 -16.85
C ILE A 95 6.29 -16.72 -17.84
N LYS A 96 5.30 -16.30 -18.61
CA LYS A 96 5.41 -15.20 -19.55
C LYS A 96 4.41 -14.10 -19.18
N VAL A 97 4.94 -13.01 -18.65
CA VAL A 97 4.16 -11.81 -18.30
C VAL A 97 4.49 -10.71 -19.30
N ILE A 98 3.47 -10.06 -19.82
CA ILE A 98 3.61 -8.83 -20.60
C ILE A 98 2.82 -7.75 -19.87
N SER A 99 3.44 -6.62 -19.65
CA SER A 99 2.82 -5.45 -19.04
C SER A 99 3.05 -4.25 -19.94
N ASP A 100 2.11 -3.30 -19.97
CA ASP A 100 2.26 -2.09 -20.79
C ASP A 100 3.48 -1.25 -20.38
N ASP A 101 3.92 -1.35 -19.12
CA ASP A 101 4.97 -0.51 -18.54
C ASP A 101 6.35 -1.18 -18.51
N PHE A 102 6.43 -2.52 -18.72
CA PHE A 102 7.67 -3.28 -18.50
C PHE A 102 7.89 -4.38 -19.55
N ASP A 103 9.13 -4.47 -20.04
CA ASP A 103 9.60 -5.60 -20.86
C ASP A 103 10.14 -6.71 -19.94
N ILE A 104 9.30 -7.68 -19.63
CA ILE A 104 9.59 -8.76 -18.68
C ILE A 104 10.01 -10.01 -19.44
N LYS A 105 11.24 -10.47 -19.21
CA LYS A 105 11.74 -11.69 -19.82
C LYS A 105 11.03 -12.93 -19.23
N PRO A 106 10.77 -13.97 -20.06
CA PRO A 106 10.14 -15.19 -19.57
C PRO A 106 10.97 -15.88 -18.46
N ILE A 107 10.28 -16.42 -17.45
CA ILE A 107 10.88 -17.12 -16.32
C ILE A 107 10.71 -18.63 -16.52
N ASP A 108 11.81 -19.36 -16.58
CA ASP A 108 11.81 -20.82 -16.58
C ASP A 108 11.68 -21.36 -15.14
N LEU A 109 10.68 -22.20 -14.88
CA LEU A 109 10.43 -22.81 -13.58
C LEU A 109 11.49 -23.84 -13.13
N ASN A 110 12.37 -24.25 -14.04
CA ASN A 110 13.52 -25.10 -13.71
C ASN A 110 14.72 -24.28 -13.20
N ASP A 111 14.69 -22.95 -13.35
CA ASP A 111 15.75 -22.04 -12.95
C ASP A 111 15.14 -20.88 -12.14
N LEU A 112 14.90 -21.13 -10.85
CA LEU A 112 14.32 -20.15 -9.90
C LEU A 112 15.36 -19.54 -8.95
N ASP A 113 16.65 -19.79 -9.17
CA ASP A 113 17.70 -19.20 -8.35
C ASP A 113 17.76 -17.68 -8.54
N LYS A 114 18.14 -16.96 -7.47
CA LYS A 114 18.37 -15.52 -7.52
C LYS A 114 19.45 -15.21 -8.55
N LYS A 115 19.24 -14.17 -9.34
CA LYS A 115 20.18 -13.68 -10.36
C LYS A 115 20.60 -12.25 -10.09
N GLU A 116 21.89 -12.02 -9.96
CA GLU A 116 22.43 -10.70 -9.65
C GLU A 116 22.11 -9.63 -10.74
N ASN A 117 22.02 -10.06 -11.99
CA ASN A 117 21.65 -9.18 -13.11
C ASN A 117 20.14 -8.90 -13.23
N GLU A 118 19.30 -9.50 -12.37
CA GLU A 118 17.87 -9.23 -12.26
C GLU A 118 17.52 -8.32 -11.06
N ILE A 119 18.49 -7.98 -10.20
CA ILE A 119 18.24 -7.07 -9.07
C ILE A 119 17.61 -5.77 -9.56
N GLY A 120 16.51 -5.36 -8.93
CA GLY A 120 15.74 -4.17 -9.30
C GLY A 120 14.80 -4.35 -10.48
N THR A 121 14.56 -5.58 -10.96
CA THR A 121 13.68 -5.87 -12.11
C THR A 121 12.41 -6.63 -11.73
N SER A 122 11.40 -6.58 -12.58
CA SER A 122 10.16 -7.35 -12.40
C SER A 122 10.38 -8.86 -12.46
N GLU A 123 11.39 -9.32 -13.21
CA GLU A 123 11.81 -10.72 -13.26
C GLU A 123 12.21 -11.24 -11.88
N ALA A 124 12.97 -10.44 -11.13
CA ALA A 124 13.38 -10.79 -9.77
C ALA A 124 12.17 -10.98 -8.85
N LEU A 125 11.17 -10.10 -8.94
CA LEU A 125 9.94 -10.22 -8.15
C LEU A 125 9.17 -11.49 -8.49
N ILE A 126 8.93 -11.77 -9.78
CA ILE A 126 8.22 -12.98 -10.21
C ILE A 126 8.97 -14.23 -9.74
N ARG A 127 10.29 -14.30 -9.98
CA ARG A 127 11.15 -15.41 -9.61
C ARG A 127 11.12 -15.64 -8.09
N GLY A 128 11.23 -14.59 -7.30
CA GLY A 128 11.21 -14.65 -5.85
C GLY A 128 9.87 -15.15 -5.29
N VAL A 129 8.74 -14.65 -5.82
CA VAL A 129 7.39 -15.13 -5.45
C VAL A 129 7.24 -16.62 -5.75
N VAL A 130 7.58 -17.05 -6.95
CA VAL A 130 7.44 -18.46 -7.36
C VAL A 130 8.37 -19.37 -6.57
N SER A 131 9.62 -18.97 -6.40
CA SER A 131 10.62 -19.72 -5.62
C SER A 131 10.15 -19.93 -4.18
N LYS A 132 9.64 -18.87 -3.53
CA LYS A 132 9.18 -18.95 -2.14
C LYS A 132 7.92 -19.78 -1.98
N LEU A 133 6.95 -19.66 -2.88
CA LEU A 133 5.76 -20.54 -2.88
C LEU A 133 6.14 -22.00 -3.03
N LYS A 134 7.06 -22.32 -3.93
CA LYS A 134 7.58 -23.68 -4.11
C LYS A 134 8.31 -24.22 -2.87
N GLU A 135 9.14 -23.36 -2.23
CA GLU A 135 9.83 -23.69 -0.97
C GLU A 135 8.84 -24.01 0.16
N LEU A 136 7.72 -23.27 0.22
CA LEU A 136 6.65 -23.49 1.20
C LEU A 136 5.76 -24.72 0.88
N GLY A 137 6.03 -25.43 -0.23
CA GLY A 137 5.33 -26.65 -0.61
C GLY A 137 4.03 -26.44 -1.39
N TYR A 138 3.76 -25.23 -1.87
CA TYR A 138 2.62 -24.97 -2.74
C TYR A 138 2.87 -25.41 -4.17
N ASN A 139 1.80 -25.73 -4.90
CA ASN A 139 1.89 -26.05 -6.30
C ASN A 139 2.21 -24.79 -7.12
N VAL A 140 3.23 -24.89 -7.97
CA VAL A 140 3.60 -23.81 -8.89
C VAL A 140 3.64 -24.34 -10.32
N GLY A 141 3.26 -23.53 -11.29
CA GLY A 141 3.26 -23.90 -12.70
C GLY A 141 3.37 -22.68 -13.61
N GLY A 142 3.57 -22.92 -14.89
CA GLY A 142 3.70 -21.87 -15.89
C GLY A 142 2.37 -21.23 -16.26
N PHE A 143 2.42 -19.96 -16.67
CA PHE A 143 1.27 -19.21 -17.18
C PHE A 143 1.70 -18.14 -18.17
N LYS A 144 0.75 -17.72 -19.00
CA LYS A 144 0.86 -16.49 -19.80
C LYS A 144 -0.09 -15.46 -19.20
N ALA A 145 0.38 -14.22 -19.06
CA ALA A 145 -0.45 -13.14 -18.55
C ALA A 145 -0.20 -11.83 -19.30
N PHE A 146 -1.27 -11.08 -19.55
CA PHE A 146 -1.21 -9.65 -19.77
C PHE A 146 -1.66 -8.96 -18.50
N ILE A 147 -0.81 -8.10 -17.93
CA ILE A 147 -1.08 -7.34 -16.69
C ILE A 147 -1.08 -5.85 -17.01
N THR A 148 -2.13 -5.15 -16.57
CA THR A 148 -2.22 -3.68 -16.60
C THR A 148 -2.59 -3.16 -15.22
N SER A 149 -2.10 -1.96 -14.85
CA SER A 149 -2.26 -1.42 -13.50
C SER A 149 -2.70 0.03 -13.51
N ASP A 150 -3.70 0.34 -12.69
CA ASP A 150 -4.09 1.71 -12.33
C ASP A 150 -3.38 2.19 -11.04
N VAL A 151 -2.61 1.32 -10.38
CA VAL A 151 -1.86 1.71 -9.18
C VAL A 151 -0.73 2.64 -9.57
N LEU A 152 -0.84 3.90 -9.17
CA LEU A 152 0.08 4.95 -9.56
C LEU A 152 1.49 4.71 -9.02
N MET A 153 2.47 4.72 -9.92
CA MET A 153 3.88 4.67 -9.53
C MET A 153 4.32 6.00 -8.91
N GLY A 154 5.09 5.92 -7.83
CA GLY A 154 5.64 7.12 -7.16
C GLY A 154 4.63 7.89 -6.28
N ALA A 155 3.35 7.56 -6.29
CA ALA A 155 2.32 8.20 -5.46
C ALA A 155 2.18 7.58 -4.06
N GLY A 156 3.11 6.73 -3.64
CA GLY A 156 3.04 6.08 -2.32
C GLY A 156 1.91 5.04 -2.19
N LEU A 157 1.41 4.48 -3.30
CA LEU A 157 0.29 3.52 -3.33
C LEU A 157 0.73 2.06 -3.53
N SER A 158 2.04 1.78 -3.48
CA SER A 158 2.68 0.46 -3.53
C SER A 158 2.38 -0.39 -4.77
N SER A 159 2.75 0.13 -5.94
CA SER A 159 2.65 -0.62 -7.20
C SER A 159 3.47 -1.92 -7.19
N SER A 160 4.64 -1.98 -6.54
CA SER A 160 5.44 -3.21 -6.40
C SER A 160 4.71 -4.28 -5.60
N ALA A 161 4.15 -3.93 -4.43
CA ALA A 161 3.42 -4.87 -3.59
C ALA A 161 2.13 -5.38 -4.27
N ALA A 162 1.43 -4.53 -5.04
CA ALA A 162 0.29 -4.95 -5.86
C ALA A 162 0.72 -5.95 -6.94
N PHE A 163 1.88 -5.72 -7.59
CA PHE A 163 2.43 -6.63 -8.59
C PHE A 163 2.84 -7.98 -7.97
N GLU A 164 3.54 -7.98 -6.84
CA GLU A 164 3.88 -9.21 -6.10
C GLU A 164 2.63 -9.99 -5.69
N SER A 165 1.63 -9.27 -5.18
CA SER A 165 0.35 -9.84 -4.74
C SER A 165 -0.41 -10.45 -5.90
N ILE A 166 -0.46 -9.80 -7.09
CA ILE A 166 -1.17 -10.39 -8.23
C ILE A 166 -0.46 -11.64 -8.76
N ILE A 167 0.87 -11.68 -8.80
CA ILE A 167 1.63 -12.88 -9.19
C ILE A 167 1.34 -14.04 -8.24
N GLY A 168 1.39 -13.79 -6.92
CA GLY A 168 1.05 -14.80 -5.91
C GLY A 168 -0.40 -15.30 -6.03
N THR A 169 -1.35 -14.38 -6.23
CA THR A 169 -2.77 -14.67 -6.40
C THR A 169 -3.05 -15.48 -7.68
N ILE A 170 -2.36 -15.18 -8.78
CA ILE A 170 -2.44 -15.95 -10.04
C ILE A 170 -2.01 -17.40 -9.79
N ILE A 171 -0.87 -17.63 -9.14
CA ILE A 171 -0.38 -18.98 -8.84
C ILE A 171 -1.35 -19.70 -7.91
N ASP A 172 -1.87 -19.03 -6.90
CA ASP A 172 -2.88 -19.58 -6.00
C ASP A 172 -4.14 -20.02 -6.77
N GLY A 173 -4.69 -19.15 -7.60
CA GLY A 173 -5.90 -19.44 -8.37
C GLY A 173 -5.73 -20.49 -9.46
N LEU A 174 -4.56 -20.57 -10.09
CA LEU A 174 -4.30 -21.56 -11.14
C LEU A 174 -3.94 -22.95 -10.60
N TYR A 175 -3.27 -23.03 -9.44
CA TYR A 175 -2.62 -24.26 -9.00
C TYR A 175 -2.97 -24.70 -7.57
N ASN A 176 -3.64 -23.84 -6.78
CA ASN A 176 -3.95 -24.10 -5.37
C ASN A 176 -5.42 -23.80 -5.00
N ASP A 177 -6.31 -23.61 -5.99
CA ASP A 177 -7.76 -23.40 -5.80
C ASP A 177 -8.13 -22.21 -4.88
N MET A 178 -7.34 -21.13 -4.91
CA MET A 178 -7.49 -19.95 -4.02
C MET A 178 -7.48 -20.33 -2.52
N LYS A 179 -6.62 -21.27 -2.11
CA LYS A 179 -6.53 -21.75 -0.71
C LYS A 179 -5.29 -21.27 0.04
N ILE A 180 -4.39 -20.56 -0.61
CA ILE A 180 -3.25 -19.95 0.08
C ILE A 180 -3.76 -18.76 0.89
N ASP A 181 -3.43 -18.73 2.18
CA ASP A 181 -3.76 -17.59 3.03
C ASP A 181 -3.10 -16.30 2.50
N MET A 182 -3.85 -15.21 2.46
CA MET A 182 -3.40 -13.94 1.88
C MET A 182 -2.24 -13.29 2.66
N VAL A 183 -2.12 -13.56 3.97
CA VAL A 183 -0.94 -13.14 4.75
C VAL A 183 0.30 -13.93 4.29
N THR A 184 0.14 -15.19 3.91
CA THR A 184 1.20 -15.98 3.29
C THR A 184 1.62 -15.39 1.95
N ILE A 185 0.66 -15.01 1.07
CA ILE A 185 0.96 -14.30 -0.18
C ILE A 185 1.75 -13.02 0.10
N ALA A 186 1.34 -12.24 1.10
CA ALA A 186 2.05 -11.02 1.50
C ALA A 186 3.50 -11.29 1.95
N LYS A 187 3.72 -12.30 2.80
CA LYS A 187 5.07 -12.70 3.24
C LYS A 187 5.94 -13.18 2.08
N VAL A 188 5.35 -13.86 1.12
CA VAL A 188 6.02 -14.29 -0.12
C VAL A 188 6.43 -13.09 -0.97
N GLY A 189 5.55 -12.09 -1.13
CA GLY A 189 5.88 -10.82 -1.81
C GLY A 189 7.02 -10.08 -1.12
N GLN A 190 6.94 -9.89 0.18
CA GLN A 190 8.03 -9.27 0.96
C GLN A 190 9.37 -10.01 0.79
N TYR A 191 9.35 -11.34 0.82
CA TYR A 191 10.55 -12.13 0.57
C TYR A 191 11.12 -11.87 -0.82
N ALA A 192 10.27 -11.81 -1.85
CA ALA A 192 10.70 -11.52 -3.21
C ALA A 192 11.35 -10.12 -3.31
N GLU A 193 10.75 -9.10 -2.68
CA GLU A 193 11.29 -7.73 -2.68
C GLU A 193 12.62 -7.64 -1.91
N ASN A 194 12.71 -8.24 -0.72
CA ASN A 194 13.91 -8.18 0.12
C ASN A 194 15.07 -9.02 -0.41
N VAL A 195 14.79 -10.24 -0.89
CA VAL A 195 15.84 -11.21 -1.22
C VAL A 195 16.21 -11.18 -2.70
N TYR A 196 15.23 -11.15 -3.60
CA TYR A 196 15.45 -11.23 -5.04
C TYR A 196 15.61 -9.85 -5.68
N PHE A 197 14.68 -8.95 -5.40
CA PHE A 197 14.71 -7.59 -5.94
C PHE A 197 15.81 -6.73 -5.29
N GLY A 198 16.13 -7.01 -4.01
CA GLY A 198 17.24 -6.37 -3.31
C GLY A 198 16.88 -5.04 -2.64
N LYS A 199 15.59 -4.76 -2.42
CA LYS A 199 15.12 -3.56 -1.72
C LYS A 199 14.50 -3.96 -0.38
N PRO A 200 15.13 -3.62 0.76
CA PRO A 200 14.55 -3.87 2.07
C PRO A 200 13.21 -3.15 2.25
N CYS A 201 12.18 -3.91 2.61
CA CYS A 201 10.85 -3.36 2.90
C CYS A 201 10.22 -4.03 4.13
N GLY A 202 9.28 -3.33 4.78
CA GLY A 202 8.37 -3.90 5.78
C GLY A 202 7.31 -4.81 5.14
N LEU A 203 6.39 -5.33 5.93
CA LEU A 203 5.32 -6.23 5.45
C LEU A 203 3.97 -5.52 5.27
N MET A 204 3.86 -4.26 5.69
CA MET A 204 2.60 -3.51 5.65
C MET A 204 2.00 -3.45 4.25
N ASP A 205 2.82 -3.09 3.27
CA ASP A 205 2.40 -2.87 1.88
C ASP A 205 1.82 -4.14 1.27
N GLN A 206 2.56 -5.24 1.40
CA GLN A 206 2.14 -6.53 0.87
C GLN A 206 0.89 -7.07 1.58
N CYS A 207 0.79 -6.92 2.92
CA CYS A 207 -0.41 -7.32 3.64
C CYS A 207 -1.64 -6.52 3.20
N ALA A 208 -1.52 -5.20 3.07
CA ALA A 208 -2.65 -4.38 2.66
C ALA A 208 -3.06 -4.66 1.21
N CYS A 209 -2.12 -4.90 0.29
CA CYS A 209 -2.44 -5.26 -1.10
C CYS A 209 -3.06 -6.66 -1.24
N ALA A 210 -2.59 -7.64 -0.44
CA ALA A 210 -3.03 -9.03 -0.58
C ALA A 210 -4.32 -9.33 0.19
N VAL A 211 -4.45 -8.88 1.46
CA VAL A 211 -5.56 -9.26 2.34
C VAL A 211 -6.87 -8.57 1.96
N GLY A 212 -6.82 -7.28 1.69
CA GLY A 212 -8.04 -6.51 1.37
C GLY A 212 -8.68 -5.84 2.58
N GLY A 213 -9.59 -4.91 2.31
CA GLY A 213 -10.29 -4.15 3.33
C GLY A 213 -9.36 -3.22 4.12
N LEU A 214 -9.76 -2.93 5.34
CA LEU A 214 -8.94 -2.24 6.32
C LEU A 214 -8.32 -3.27 7.25
N ILE A 215 -7.01 -3.22 7.44
CA ILE A 215 -6.27 -4.13 8.30
C ILE A 215 -5.43 -3.37 9.33
N SER A 216 -5.41 -3.86 10.56
CA SER A 216 -4.43 -3.49 11.56
C SER A 216 -3.35 -4.56 11.67
N ILE A 217 -2.09 -4.14 11.72
CA ILE A 217 -0.95 -5.04 11.82
C ILE A 217 -0.16 -4.67 13.07
N ASP A 218 0.09 -5.64 13.95
CA ASP A 218 1.03 -5.51 15.07
C ASP A 218 2.32 -6.25 14.74
N PHE A 219 3.41 -5.49 14.61
CA PHE A 219 4.75 -6.00 14.29
C PHE A 219 5.59 -6.37 15.51
N LYS A 220 4.98 -6.56 16.68
CA LYS A 220 5.71 -6.95 17.90
C LYS A 220 6.63 -8.14 17.67
N ASP A 221 6.15 -9.13 16.92
CA ASP A 221 6.95 -10.22 16.35
C ASP A 221 6.96 -10.07 14.83
N THR A 222 8.07 -9.56 14.28
CA THR A 222 8.20 -9.33 12.82
C THR A 222 8.26 -10.63 12.01
N SER A 223 8.65 -11.74 12.62
CA SER A 223 8.64 -13.05 11.97
C SER A 223 7.22 -13.61 11.85
N ASN A 224 6.33 -13.21 12.78
CA ASN A 224 4.94 -13.64 12.81
C ASN A 224 4.00 -12.50 13.24
N PRO A 225 3.87 -11.44 12.41
CA PRO A 225 3.03 -10.30 12.74
C PRO A 225 1.55 -10.70 12.85
N ILE A 226 0.84 -10.02 13.74
CA ILE A 226 -0.60 -10.23 13.92
C ILE A 226 -1.32 -9.31 12.95
N VAL A 227 -2.03 -9.89 11.98
CA VAL A 227 -2.83 -9.17 10.99
C VAL A 227 -4.30 -9.37 11.30
N ASN A 228 -5.03 -8.30 11.61
CA ASN A 228 -6.45 -8.34 11.91
C ASN A 228 -7.22 -7.50 10.88
N SER A 229 -8.27 -8.08 10.30
CA SER A 229 -9.23 -7.32 9.52
C SER A 229 -10.07 -6.42 10.43
N VAL A 230 -10.17 -5.15 10.07
CA VAL A 230 -11.08 -4.20 10.74
C VAL A 230 -12.37 -4.17 9.94
N ASN A 231 -13.42 -4.74 10.52
CA ASN A 231 -14.70 -4.91 9.82
C ASN A 231 -15.49 -3.61 9.79
N VAL A 232 -15.13 -2.73 8.88
CA VAL A 232 -15.72 -1.40 8.70
C VAL A 232 -16.14 -1.20 7.25
N ASP A 233 -17.36 -0.76 7.06
CA ASP A 233 -17.84 -0.29 5.76
C ASP A 233 -17.71 1.23 5.67
N PHE A 234 -16.66 1.69 4.99
CA PHE A 234 -16.40 3.13 4.82
C PHE A 234 -17.45 3.84 3.97
N SER A 235 -18.23 3.10 3.15
CA SER A 235 -19.26 3.71 2.30
C SER A 235 -20.38 4.40 3.10
N LYS A 236 -20.60 3.97 4.35
CA LYS A 236 -21.65 4.53 5.21
C LYS A 236 -21.28 5.86 5.86
N TYR A 237 -20.02 6.27 5.84
CA TYR A 237 -19.57 7.50 6.48
C TYR A 237 -19.63 8.74 5.60
N ASP A 238 -20.13 8.60 4.38
CA ASP A 238 -20.24 9.71 3.42
C ASP A 238 -18.92 10.49 3.20
N HIS A 239 -17.80 9.78 3.26
CA HIS A 239 -16.47 10.35 3.05
C HIS A 239 -15.69 9.56 2.00
N SER A 240 -14.84 10.26 1.27
CA SER A 240 -13.86 9.70 0.34
C SER A 240 -12.45 9.88 0.86
N LEU A 241 -11.59 8.91 0.54
CA LEU A 241 -10.16 9.01 0.73
C LEU A 241 -9.56 9.76 -0.47
N CYS A 242 -8.93 10.90 -0.23
CA CYS A 242 -8.22 11.65 -1.26
C CYS A 242 -6.71 11.57 -1.03
N ILE A 243 -5.97 11.21 -2.06
CA ILE A 243 -4.50 11.28 -2.07
C ILE A 243 -4.09 12.41 -2.99
N VAL A 244 -3.35 13.38 -2.48
CA VAL A 244 -2.87 14.53 -3.25
C VAL A 244 -1.37 14.42 -3.44
N ASP A 245 -0.93 14.32 -4.70
CA ASP A 245 0.48 14.40 -5.07
C ASP A 245 0.91 15.88 -5.07
N THR A 246 1.74 16.23 -4.09
CA THR A 246 2.22 17.59 -3.90
C THR A 246 3.33 18.00 -4.87
N LYS A 247 3.73 17.10 -5.79
CA LYS A 247 4.81 17.32 -6.77
C LYS A 247 6.17 17.63 -6.15
N GLY A 248 6.38 17.26 -4.88
CA GLY A 248 7.68 17.36 -4.24
C GLY A 248 8.68 16.38 -4.85
N SER A 249 9.95 16.80 -4.96
CA SER A 249 11.01 15.93 -5.47
C SER A 249 11.42 14.89 -4.41
N HIS A 250 11.56 13.64 -4.83
CA HIS A 250 12.13 12.55 -4.03
C HIS A 250 13.67 12.43 -4.19
N ALA A 251 14.29 13.28 -5.01
CA ALA A 251 15.72 13.26 -5.20
C ALA A 251 16.45 13.59 -3.89
N ASP A 252 17.53 12.86 -3.61
CA ASP A 252 18.43 13.09 -2.47
C ASP A 252 17.81 12.95 -1.07
N LEU A 253 16.62 12.30 -0.92
CA LEU A 253 15.95 12.13 0.38
C LEU A 253 16.37 10.87 1.15
N THR A 254 17.27 10.06 0.62
CA THR A 254 17.68 8.76 1.23
C THR A 254 18.17 8.95 2.67
N ASP A 255 18.95 9.98 2.94
CA ASP A 255 19.48 10.26 4.29
C ASP A 255 18.36 10.68 5.26
N ALA A 256 17.39 11.48 4.79
CA ALA A 256 16.24 11.89 5.60
C ALA A 256 15.36 10.69 5.99
N TYR A 257 15.09 9.79 5.05
CA TYR A 257 14.38 8.53 5.32
C TYR A 257 15.16 7.62 6.26
N GLY A 258 16.48 7.46 6.04
CA GLY A 258 17.35 6.64 6.88
C GLY A 258 17.49 7.16 8.31
N ALA A 259 17.46 8.47 8.50
CA ALA A 259 17.56 9.10 9.82
C ALA A 259 16.36 8.78 10.75
N VAL A 260 15.17 8.51 10.20
CA VAL A 260 13.98 8.21 11.02
C VAL A 260 14.18 6.94 11.87
N PRO A 261 14.38 5.74 11.25
CA PRO A 261 14.62 4.53 12.04
C PRO A 261 15.90 4.58 12.87
N GLN A 262 16.96 5.22 12.37
CA GLN A 262 18.22 5.31 13.07
C GLN A 262 18.08 6.07 14.38
N GLU A 263 17.49 7.26 14.37
CA GLU A 263 17.32 8.09 15.56
C GLU A 263 16.38 7.43 16.60
N MET A 264 15.33 6.73 16.14
CA MET A 264 14.49 5.94 17.05
C MET A 264 15.27 4.80 17.71
N LYS A 265 16.17 4.13 16.97
CA LYS A 265 17.06 3.09 17.52
C LYS A 265 18.08 3.65 18.49
N GLU A 266 18.61 4.85 18.27
CA GLU A 266 19.50 5.51 19.23
C GLU A 266 18.85 5.66 20.62
N VAL A 267 17.57 6.03 20.64
CA VAL A 267 16.78 6.08 21.88
C VAL A 267 16.60 4.68 22.48
N ALA A 268 16.23 3.68 21.68
CA ALA A 268 16.07 2.31 22.17
C ALA A 268 17.38 1.75 22.75
N HIS A 269 18.51 1.98 22.08
CA HIS A 269 19.84 1.54 22.52
C HIS A 269 20.27 2.18 23.87
N TYR A 270 19.84 3.41 24.15
CA TYR A 270 20.08 4.01 25.49
C TYR A 270 19.48 3.15 26.61
N PHE A 271 18.36 2.49 26.37
CA PHE A 271 17.71 1.56 27.31
C PHE A 271 18.18 0.10 27.13
N GLY A 272 19.24 -0.16 26.34
CA GLY A 272 19.73 -1.52 26.06
C GLY A 272 18.76 -2.37 25.25
N LYS A 273 17.92 -1.74 24.40
CA LYS A 273 16.94 -2.38 23.54
C LYS A 273 17.27 -2.15 22.06
N GLU A 274 16.79 -3.03 21.18
CA GLU A 274 17.02 -2.91 19.75
C GLU A 274 15.99 -1.98 19.06
N VAL A 275 14.77 -1.94 19.58
CA VAL A 275 13.66 -1.15 19.02
C VAL A 275 12.82 -0.52 20.14
N LEU A 276 12.10 0.56 19.84
CA LEU A 276 11.27 1.28 20.80
C LEU A 276 10.11 0.44 21.37
N ARG A 277 9.65 -0.59 20.65
CA ARG A 277 8.59 -1.50 21.13
C ARG A 277 9.00 -2.26 22.40
N GLU A 278 10.28 -2.43 22.63
CA GLU A 278 10.84 -3.14 23.79
C GLU A 278 11.14 -2.22 24.98
N VAL A 279 11.06 -0.91 24.78
CA VAL A 279 11.31 0.10 25.80
C VAL A 279 10.02 0.33 26.61
N ASP A 280 10.14 0.34 27.94
CA ASP A 280 9.05 0.74 28.81
C ASP A 280 8.76 2.24 28.65
N GLU A 281 7.50 2.59 28.37
CA GLU A 281 7.11 3.95 28.06
C GLU A 281 7.24 4.89 29.26
N ASP A 282 6.91 4.45 30.45
CA ASP A 282 7.02 5.25 31.68
C ASP A 282 8.49 5.50 32.00
N GLU A 283 9.36 4.49 31.82
CA GLU A 283 10.80 4.64 31.94
C GLU A 283 11.37 5.63 30.93
N PHE A 284 10.92 5.58 29.68
CA PHE A 284 11.31 6.55 28.65
C PHE A 284 10.97 7.98 29.09
N TYR A 285 9.73 8.27 29.48
CA TYR A 285 9.32 9.63 29.89
C TYR A 285 10.04 10.12 31.15
N ALA A 286 10.31 9.24 32.09
CA ALA A 286 11.09 9.57 33.32
C ALA A 286 12.57 9.95 33.02
N ASN A 287 13.09 9.50 31.86
CA ASN A 287 14.51 9.68 31.51
C ASN A 287 14.75 10.76 30.44
N ILE A 288 13.78 11.56 30.02
CA ILE A 288 13.95 12.54 28.93
C ILE A 288 15.12 13.50 29.19
N ALA A 289 15.31 14.00 30.41
CA ALA A 289 16.42 14.91 30.73
C ALA A 289 17.80 14.23 30.55
N ASN A 290 17.90 12.96 30.93
CA ASN A 290 19.13 12.17 30.77
C ASN A 290 19.37 11.85 29.29
N LEU A 291 18.32 11.49 28.54
CA LEU A 291 18.39 11.25 27.12
C LEU A 291 18.88 12.48 26.34
N ARG A 292 18.39 13.69 26.67
CA ARG A 292 18.87 14.93 26.05
C ARG A 292 20.38 15.10 26.23
N THR A 293 20.89 14.82 27.43
CA THR A 293 22.32 14.94 27.73
C THR A 293 23.13 13.85 27.03
N ALA A 294 22.64 12.61 27.04
CA ALA A 294 23.37 11.46 26.49
C ALA A 294 23.44 11.47 24.97
N LEU A 295 22.30 11.76 24.29
CA LEU A 295 22.19 11.69 22.83
C LEU A 295 22.58 13.02 22.16
N ASN A 296 22.43 14.15 22.87
CA ASN A 296 22.55 15.49 22.28
C ASN A 296 21.76 15.65 20.97
N ASN A 297 20.59 15.00 20.90
CA ASN A 297 19.71 14.92 19.73
C ASN A 297 18.25 14.97 20.19
N ASP A 298 17.66 16.17 20.27
CA ASP A 298 16.27 16.37 20.66
C ASP A 298 15.29 15.77 19.63
N ARG A 299 15.68 15.71 18.34
CA ARG A 299 14.84 15.11 17.29
C ARG A 299 14.66 13.60 17.48
N ALA A 300 15.69 12.88 17.92
CA ALA A 300 15.57 11.46 18.24
C ALA A 300 14.53 11.23 19.36
N ILE A 301 14.52 12.08 20.39
CA ILE A 301 13.54 12.01 21.47
C ILE A 301 12.13 12.33 20.98
N LEU A 302 11.97 13.36 20.15
CA LEU A 302 10.67 13.69 19.52
C LEU A 302 10.14 12.55 18.68
N ARG A 303 10.99 11.88 17.89
CA ARG A 303 10.63 10.70 17.08
C ARG A 303 10.20 9.53 17.96
N ALA A 304 10.85 9.32 19.11
CA ALA A 304 10.41 8.31 20.09
C ALA A 304 9.04 8.65 20.70
N ILE A 305 8.79 9.94 21.04
CA ILE A 305 7.47 10.41 21.51
C ILE A 305 6.41 10.15 20.44
N HIS A 306 6.73 10.42 19.16
CA HIS A 306 5.83 10.09 18.06
C HIS A 306 5.51 8.59 18.06
N PHE A 307 6.52 7.73 18.13
CA PHE A 307 6.34 6.27 18.11
C PHE A 307 5.37 5.79 19.19
N PHE A 308 5.59 6.16 20.45
CA PHE A 308 4.72 5.73 21.54
C PHE A 308 3.28 6.22 21.37
N ASN A 309 3.11 7.49 20.98
CA ASN A 309 1.78 8.05 20.74
C ASN A 309 1.08 7.37 19.57
N GLU A 310 1.77 7.19 18.43
CA GLU A 310 1.21 6.64 17.20
C GLU A 310 0.88 5.15 17.37
N ASN A 311 1.73 4.41 18.07
CA ASN A 311 1.49 3.00 18.36
C ASN A 311 0.20 2.78 19.19
N ARG A 312 -0.10 3.66 20.16
CA ARG A 312 -1.38 3.63 20.90
C ARG A 312 -2.53 4.12 20.04
N ARG A 313 -2.31 5.15 19.23
CA ARG A 313 -3.35 5.78 18.38
C ARG A 313 -3.91 4.78 17.38
N VAL A 314 -3.09 3.95 16.75
CA VAL A 314 -3.55 2.89 15.84
C VAL A 314 -4.61 2.01 16.51
N ASN A 315 -4.32 1.52 17.71
CA ASN A 315 -5.28 0.67 18.45
C ASN A 315 -6.55 1.42 18.82
N THR A 316 -6.44 2.69 19.24
CA THR A 316 -7.60 3.53 19.55
C THR A 316 -8.44 3.83 18.31
N ILE A 317 -7.83 4.04 17.13
CA ILE A 317 -8.54 4.19 15.87
C ILE A 317 -9.37 2.94 15.56
N VAL A 318 -8.78 1.76 15.67
CA VAL A 318 -9.47 0.48 15.46
C VAL A 318 -10.68 0.34 16.41
N GLU A 319 -10.50 0.69 17.68
CA GLU A 319 -11.60 0.68 18.66
C GLU A 319 -12.74 1.65 18.30
N ARG A 320 -12.41 2.88 17.82
CA ARG A 320 -13.41 3.86 17.38
C ARG A 320 -14.18 3.35 16.17
N LEU A 321 -13.49 2.84 15.18
CA LEU A 321 -14.13 2.27 13.99
C LEU A 321 -15.04 1.08 14.33
N ASN A 322 -14.60 0.17 15.21
CA ASN A 322 -15.42 -0.95 15.66
C ASN A 322 -16.67 -0.52 16.45
N LYS A 323 -16.67 0.69 17.02
CA LYS A 323 -17.81 1.31 17.70
C LYS A 323 -18.63 2.24 16.80
N ASP A 324 -18.32 2.29 15.52
CA ASP A 324 -18.98 3.15 14.55
C ASP A 324 -18.79 4.67 14.84
N ASP A 325 -17.71 5.02 15.55
CA ASP A 325 -17.38 6.40 15.94
C ASP A 325 -16.43 7.03 14.91
N PHE A 326 -17.00 7.49 13.79
CA PHE A 326 -16.24 8.11 12.71
C PHE A 326 -15.71 9.50 13.06
N GLU A 327 -16.40 10.26 13.91
CA GLU A 327 -15.90 11.56 14.39
C GLU A 327 -14.66 11.38 15.28
N GLY A 328 -14.67 10.36 16.15
CA GLY A 328 -13.48 9.96 16.90
C GLY A 328 -12.34 9.49 16.00
N PHE A 329 -12.64 8.78 14.92
CA PHE A 329 -11.66 8.41 13.89
C PHE A 329 -11.03 9.65 13.26
N LYS A 330 -11.82 10.62 12.75
CA LYS A 330 -11.30 11.86 12.14
C LYS A 330 -10.40 12.64 13.10
N THR A 331 -10.81 12.76 14.36
CA THR A 331 -10.01 13.41 15.41
C THR A 331 -8.64 12.75 15.55
N LEU A 332 -8.59 11.43 15.60
CA LEU A 332 -7.33 10.68 15.74
C LEU A 332 -6.45 10.75 14.47
N ILE A 333 -7.04 10.82 13.29
CA ILE A 333 -6.31 11.04 12.04
C ILE A 333 -5.64 12.43 12.04
N GLN A 334 -6.37 13.47 12.47
CA GLN A 334 -5.78 14.81 12.61
C GLN A 334 -4.66 14.84 13.66
N GLU A 335 -4.82 14.15 14.78
CA GLU A 335 -3.77 14.01 15.80
C GLU A 335 -2.54 13.27 15.26
N SER A 336 -2.73 12.22 14.44
CA SER A 336 -1.66 11.50 13.74
C SER A 336 -0.88 12.44 12.82
N GLY A 337 -1.58 13.25 12.03
CA GLY A 337 -0.97 14.28 11.18
C GLY A 337 -0.16 15.31 11.98
N ASN A 338 -0.73 15.80 13.07
CA ASN A 338 -0.06 16.72 13.98
C ASN A 338 1.19 16.10 14.62
N SER A 339 1.13 14.84 15.00
CA SER A 339 2.27 14.08 15.56
C SER A 339 3.36 13.88 14.52
N SER A 340 3.01 13.54 13.29
CA SER A 340 3.97 13.44 12.17
C SER A 340 4.67 14.79 11.91
N TYR A 341 3.91 15.88 11.89
CA TYR A 341 4.49 17.20 11.66
C TYR A 341 5.38 17.67 12.81
N LYS A 342 4.91 17.58 14.06
CA LYS A 342 5.57 18.17 15.23
C LYS A 342 6.68 17.31 15.79
N PHE A 343 6.50 15.98 15.81
CA PHE A 343 7.37 15.06 16.51
C PHE A 343 8.19 14.20 15.57
N LEU A 344 7.59 13.54 14.61
CA LEU A 344 8.30 12.72 13.62
C LEU A 344 9.15 13.58 12.68
N GLN A 345 8.61 14.74 12.29
CA GLN A 345 9.25 15.72 11.40
C GLN A 345 9.61 15.10 10.04
N ASN A 346 8.64 14.45 9.42
CA ASN A 346 8.78 13.84 8.09
C ASN A 346 7.99 14.56 7.00
N VAL A 347 7.75 15.87 7.15
CA VAL A 347 6.98 16.68 6.18
C VAL A 347 7.86 17.49 5.24
N TYR A 348 9.13 17.70 5.59
CA TYR A 348 10.19 18.24 4.73
C TYR A 348 11.57 17.80 5.23
N ALA A 349 12.57 17.81 4.35
CA ALA A 349 13.95 17.52 4.72
C ALA A 349 14.64 18.79 5.29
N ASP A 350 15.37 18.66 6.39
CA ASP A 350 16.03 19.76 7.10
C ASP A 350 17.11 20.45 6.27
N PHE A 351 17.79 19.71 5.39
CA PHE A 351 18.80 20.25 4.47
C PHE A 351 18.18 21.01 3.28
N ASP A 352 16.88 20.81 3.00
CA ASP A 352 16.13 21.50 1.93
C ASP A 352 14.88 22.21 2.47
N TYR A 353 15.10 23.08 3.46
CA TYR A 353 14.01 23.79 4.17
C TYR A 353 13.18 24.75 3.29
N LYS A 354 13.59 25.02 2.05
CA LYS A 354 12.85 25.87 1.10
C LYS A 354 11.82 25.10 0.29
N ASN A 355 12.03 23.81 0.06
CA ASN A 355 11.16 22.95 -0.73
C ASN A 355 10.27 22.11 0.19
N GLN A 356 9.13 22.69 0.60
CA GLN A 356 8.21 22.11 1.57
C GLN A 356 6.86 21.81 0.94
N ALA A 357 6.84 21.05 -0.14
CA ALA A 357 5.61 20.75 -0.90
C ALA A 357 4.54 20.06 -0.03
N VAL A 358 4.93 19.11 0.82
CA VAL A 358 4.02 18.41 1.75
C VAL A 358 3.45 19.38 2.79
N SER A 359 4.31 20.23 3.40
CA SER A 359 3.83 21.24 4.37
C SER A 359 2.85 22.23 3.74
N LEU A 360 3.13 22.67 2.50
CA LEU A 360 2.21 23.53 1.74
C LEU A 360 0.91 22.81 1.44
N GLY A 361 0.98 21.54 1.03
CA GLY A 361 -0.18 20.69 0.76
C GLY A 361 -1.08 20.54 1.98
N LEU A 362 -0.50 20.28 3.16
CA LEU A 362 -1.25 20.20 4.41
C LEU A 362 -1.92 21.53 4.77
N ALA A 363 -1.19 22.64 4.72
CA ALA A 363 -1.73 23.96 5.01
C ALA A 363 -2.88 24.34 4.08
N MET A 364 -2.73 24.09 2.77
CA MET A 364 -3.80 24.34 1.78
C MET A 364 -5.00 23.42 2.04
N SER A 365 -4.77 22.13 2.32
CA SER A 365 -5.86 21.19 2.62
C SER A 365 -6.64 21.58 3.87
N GLU A 366 -5.98 21.96 4.96
CA GLU A 366 -6.66 22.44 6.18
C GLU A 366 -7.49 23.69 5.92
N MET A 367 -6.98 24.64 5.13
CA MET A 367 -7.71 25.87 4.75
C MET A 367 -8.93 25.56 3.88
N ILE A 368 -8.86 24.60 2.98
CA ILE A 368 -9.94 24.23 2.07
C ILE A 368 -10.97 23.37 2.80
N LEU A 369 -10.53 22.33 3.51
CA LEU A 369 -11.40 21.35 4.15
C LEU A 369 -12.26 21.95 5.28
N LYS A 370 -11.69 22.81 6.12
CA LYS A 370 -12.39 23.34 7.31
C LYS A 370 -13.03 22.20 8.13
N ASP A 371 -14.38 22.20 8.19
CA ASP A 371 -15.15 21.16 8.89
C ASP A 371 -15.54 19.97 8.00
N HIS A 372 -15.21 20.02 6.69
CA HIS A 372 -15.59 18.99 5.70
C HIS A 372 -14.61 17.82 5.60
N GLY A 373 -13.61 17.77 6.45
CA GLY A 373 -12.65 16.67 6.43
C GLY A 373 -11.40 16.90 7.26
N VAL A 374 -10.49 15.94 7.22
CA VAL A 374 -9.21 15.98 7.92
C VAL A 374 -8.10 15.53 6.98
N CYS A 375 -6.87 15.98 7.23
CA CYS A 375 -5.72 15.59 6.40
C CYS A 375 -4.47 15.29 7.22
N ARG A 376 -3.56 14.55 6.61
CA ARG A 376 -2.24 14.23 7.16
C ARG A 376 -1.22 13.95 6.06
N VAL A 377 0.06 13.92 6.40
CA VAL A 377 1.09 13.37 5.52
C VAL A 377 0.80 11.89 5.26
N HIS A 378 1.06 11.42 4.04
CA HIS A 378 0.83 10.05 3.60
C HIS A 378 2.17 9.34 3.33
N GLY A 379 2.30 8.08 3.83
CA GLY A 379 3.48 7.26 3.64
C GLY A 379 4.74 7.83 4.30
N GLY A 380 5.90 7.66 3.68
CA GLY A 380 7.19 8.04 4.24
C GLY A 380 7.39 9.54 4.50
N GLY A 381 6.63 10.40 3.82
CA GLY A 381 6.73 11.86 3.97
C GLY A 381 7.91 12.47 3.23
N PHE A 382 8.44 13.57 3.74
CA PHE A 382 9.50 14.44 3.20
C PHE A 382 9.17 15.05 1.83
N ALA A 383 8.61 14.27 0.92
CA ALA A 383 8.05 14.66 -0.37
C ALA A 383 6.84 13.77 -0.69
N GLY A 384 6.27 13.91 -1.89
CA GLY A 384 5.23 13.03 -2.40
C GLY A 384 3.82 13.46 -2.00
N THR A 385 3.14 12.68 -1.19
CA THR A 385 1.69 12.78 -1.05
C THR A 385 1.20 13.15 0.34
N ILE A 386 0.02 13.76 0.37
CA ILE A 386 -0.82 13.90 1.57
C ILE A 386 -2.10 13.09 1.39
N GLN A 387 -2.70 12.72 2.51
CA GLN A 387 -3.96 11.99 2.60
C GLN A 387 -5.02 12.88 3.22
N ALA A 388 -6.23 12.86 2.68
CA ALA A 388 -7.38 13.53 3.27
C ALA A 388 -8.61 12.61 3.28
N PHE A 389 -9.41 12.68 4.33
CA PHE A 389 -10.76 12.12 4.39
C PHE A 389 -11.75 13.27 4.23
N VAL A 390 -12.48 13.28 3.12
CA VAL A 390 -13.29 14.41 2.67
C VAL A 390 -14.74 13.99 2.54
N GLU A 391 -15.68 14.79 3.07
CA GLU A 391 -17.11 14.58 2.86
C GLU A 391 -17.43 14.48 1.36
N ASN A 392 -18.22 13.48 0.95
CA ASN A 392 -18.53 13.23 -0.46
C ASN A 392 -19.16 14.44 -1.14
N SER A 393 -19.97 15.22 -0.41
CA SER A 393 -20.56 16.49 -0.91
C SER A 393 -19.52 17.57 -1.21
N TYR A 394 -18.31 17.47 -0.65
CA TYR A 394 -17.25 18.48 -0.77
C TYR A 394 -16.04 18.01 -1.59
N VAL A 395 -16.00 16.75 -2.00
CA VAL A 395 -14.84 16.13 -2.67
C VAL A 395 -14.44 16.86 -3.95
N GLU A 396 -15.40 17.19 -4.82
CA GLU A 396 -15.09 17.89 -6.08
C GLU A 396 -14.53 19.30 -5.82
N THR A 397 -15.10 20.03 -4.85
CA THR A 397 -14.57 21.35 -4.44
C THR A 397 -13.14 21.22 -3.91
N TYR A 398 -12.89 20.24 -3.04
CA TYR A 398 -11.56 19.98 -2.51
C TYR A 398 -10.56 19.67 -3.64
N LYS A 399 -10.92 18.76 -4.55
CA LYS A 399 -10.10 18.38 -5.70
C LYS A 399 -9.77 19.59 -6.58
N GLU A 400 -10.78 20.38 -6.98
CA GLU A 400 -10.58 21.57 -7.80
C GLU A 400 -9.63 22.57 -7.16
N GLU A 401 -9.77 22.82 -5.86
CA GLU A 401 -8.95 23.81 -5.14
C GLU A 401 -7.49 23.33 -4.96
N VAL A 402 -7.25 22.05 -4.60
CA VAL A 402 -5.88 21.55 -4.48
C VAL A 402 -5.20 21.42 -5.84
N GLU A 403 -5.93 21.09 -6.91
CA GLU A 403 -5.40 21.00 -8.26
C GLU A 403 -5.02 22.37 -8.85
N LYS A 404 -5.58 23.47 -8.36
CA LYS A 404 -5.11 24.83 -8.70
C LYS A 404 -3.69 25.07 -8.21
N VAL A 405 -3.28 24.41 -7.12
CA VAL A 405 -1.95 24.57 -6.51
C VAL A 405 -0.96 23.56 -7.10
N PHE A 406 -1.34 22.29 -7.17
CA PHE A 406 -0.43 21.19 -7.53
C PHE A 406 -0.59 20.68 -8.97
N GLY A 407 -1.52 21.26 -9.72
CA GLY A 407 -1.79 20.91 -11.12
C GLY A 407 -2.89 19.86 -11.28
N LYS A 408 -3.50 19.89 -12.45
CA LYS A 408 -4.60 18.97 -12.81
C LYS A 408 -4.13 17.51 -12.72
N GLY A 409 -4.95 16.67 -12.10
CA GLY A 409 -4.68 15.24 -11.89
C GLY A 409 -3.79 14.97 -10.67
N SER A 410 -3.51 15.96 -9.82
CA SER A 410 -2.76 15.74 -8.58
C SER A 410 -3.62 15.17 -7.45
N CYS A 411 -4.93 15.29 -7.50
CA CYS A 411 -5.85 14.75 -6.49
C CYS A 411 -6.55 13.48 -7.00
N HIS A 412 -6.33 12.37 -6.31
CA HIS A 412 -6.92 11.06 -6.60
C HIS A 412 -7.98 10.75 -5.55
N ILE A 413 -9.23 10.59 -6.00
CA ILE A 413 -10.36 10.21 -5.13
C ILE A 413 -10.42 8.68 -5.11
N LEU A 414 -10.30 8.10 -3.92
CA LEU A 414 -10.20 6.67 -3.71
C LEU A 414 -11.27 6.16 -2.76
N LYS A 415 -11.54 4.86 -2.84
CA LYS A 415 -12.39 4.12 -1.90
C LYS A 415 -11.59 2.96 -1.29
N VAL A 416 -11.94 2.59 -0.05
CA VAL A 416 -11.42 1.36 0.55
C VAL A 416 -12.11 0.18 -0.11
N ARG A 417 -11.32 -0.73 -0.68
CA ARG A 417 -11.79 -1.91 -1.39
C ARG A 417 -11.80 -3.12 -0.45
N LYS A 418 -12.87 -3.92 -0.46
CA LYS A 418 -13.03 -5.08 0.42
C LYS A 418 -12.04 -6.21 0.16
N LEU A 419 -11.69 -6.46 -1.10
CA LEU A 419 -10.83 -7.57 -1.52
C LEU A 419 -9.44 -7.06 -1.92
N GLY A 420 -8.40 -7.72 -1.47
CA GLY A 420 -7.03 -7.53 -1.93
C GLY A 420 -6.74 -8.33 -3.19
N GLY A 421 -5.90 -9.37 -3.07
CA GLY A 421 -5.69 -10.35 -4.13
C GLY A 421 -6.91 -11.25 -4.32
N CYS A 422 -7.47 -11.32 -5.52
CA CYS A 422 -8.64 -12.16 -5.80
C CYS A 422 -8.72 -12.61 -7.25
N LYS A 423 -9.42 -13.74 -7.47
CA LYS A 423 -9.88 -14.16 -8.78
C LYS A 423 -11.21 -13.47 -9.07
N VAL A 424 -11.28 -12.73 -10.17
CA VAL A 424 -12.44 -11.92 -10.51
C VAL A 424 -13.40 -12.71 -11.43
N ILE A 425 -12.87 -13.29 -12.50
CA ILE A 425 -13.65 -14.06 -13.48
C ILE A 425 -12.90 -15.35 -13.81
N ASP A 426 -13.64 -16.44 -13.97
CA ASP A 426 -13.09 -17.78 -14.27
C ASP A 426 -13.34 -18.20 -15.70
#